data_19f6b1ee8d89fedd0e938e1381f7e4e5
#
_entry.id   19f6b1ee8d89fedd0e938e1381f7e4e5
#
_cell.length_a   1.000
_cell.length_b   1.000
_cell.length_c   1.000
_cell.angle_alpha   90.00
_cell.angle_beta   90.00
_cell.angle_gamma   90.00
#
_symmetry.space_group_name_H-M   'P 1'
#
loop_
_entity.id
_entity.type
_entity.pdbx_description
1 polymer ?
#
loop_
_entity_poly.entity_id
_entity_poly.type
_entity_poly.pdbx_seq_one_letter_code
_entity_poly.pdbx_strand_id
1 'polypeptide(L)'
;MKYAVNEAGISALQNISTVLMTSVADLFEKTSQLQTITSDNEDSLGPHKASLNQAIMEIYIGLKESTESISTLASSAKDIAEAYQEIIDNDYLSSPAESPAGTAAGTGSIGSTHAAGVVAPADRIKTCGREWTESLSKENKAAIYSYTGTAYSNINARLRGLGKSFDPGNQECAIRIHQALSGASIPADCTVYRGVSSKALGMLRMLPDNMLVGKTFTDHGFMSTSLERNSAFGGDMLLEVDVPKGAHGAYVGDISSAGHYESEVLFDAGQQMRITGVRRDENGRRIVSVRIMT
;
A
#
# COMPACT_ATOMS: atom_id res chain seq x y z
N MET A 1 20.79 10.22 7.32
CA MET A 1 19.85 11.12 6.60
C MET A 1 18.51 10.88 7.24
N LYS A 2 18.19 11.64 8.30
CA LYS A 2 16.99 11.46 9.10
C LYS A 2 15.79 11.94 8.29
N TYR A 3 14.80 11.12 8.17
CA TYR A 3 13.38 11.30 7.89
C TYR A 3 12.90 12.75 7.63
N ALA A 4 13.45 13.38 6.60
CA ALA A 4 12.84 14.54 5.98
C ALA A 4 11.60 14.14 5.12
N VAL A 5 10.99 12.98 5.45
CA VAL A 5 9.73 12.55 4.87
C VAL A 5 8.59 13.32 5.53
N ASN A 6 8.90 14.34 6.61
CA ASN A 6 8.28 14.98 5.81
C ASN A 6 7.06 15.83 6.04
N GLU A 7 7.30 16.89 6.65
CA GLU A 7 6.40 18.04 6.61
C GLU A 7 6.00 18.39 5.15
N ALA A 8 6.95 18.28 4.20
CA ALA A 8 6.66 18.53 2.79
C ALA A 8 5.68 17.52 2.17
N GLY A 9 5.78 16.24 2.52
CA GLY A 9 4.86 15.21 2.04
C GLY A 9 3.47 15.34 2.65
N ILE A 10 3.40 15.64 3.95
CA ILE A 10 2.15 15.90 4.66
C ILE A 10 1.47 17.15 4.08
N SER A 11 2.23 18.24 3.90
CA SER A 11 1.73 19.46 3.27
C SER A 11 1.25 19.23 1.85
N ALA A 12 1.94 18.39 1.07
CA ALA A 12 1.51 18.02 -0.27
C ALA A 12 0.17 17.25 -0.26
N LEU A 13 -0.02 16.30 0.65
CA LEU A 13 -1.28 15.56 0.80
C LEU A 13 -2.43 16.47 1.24
N GLN A 14 -2.19 17.38 2.17
CA GLN A 14 -3.17 18.37 2.60
C GLN A 14 -3.55 19.33 1.46
N ASN A 15 -2.58 19.78 0.66
CA ASN A 15 -2.82 20.60 -0.51
C ASN A 15 -3.63 19.86 -1.58
N ILE A 16 -3.30 18.59 -1.86
CA ILE A 16 -4.07 17.76 -2.79
C ILE A 16 -5.52 17.64 -2.32
N SER A 17 -5.75 17.35 -1.04
CA SER A 17 -7.09 17.28 -0.47
C SER A 17 -7.85 18.60 -0.68
N THR A 18 -7.23 19.73 -0.39
CA THR A 18 -7.84 21.06 -0.55
C THR A 18 -8.17 21.36 -2.01
N VAL A 19 -7.25 21.08 -2.94
CA VAL A 19 -7.46 21.30 -4.38
C VAL A 19 -8.59 20.43 -4.90
N LEU A 20 -8.64 19.15 -4.50
CA LEU A 20 -9.71 18.24 -4.91
C LEU A 20 -11.07 18.71 -4.40
N MET A 21 -11.19 19.13 -3.14
CA MET A 21 -12.45 19.62 -2.59
C MET A 21 -12.92 20.92 -3.25
N THR A 22 -11.99 21.82 -3.58
CA THR A 22 -12.30 23.07 -4.29
C THR A 22 -12.79 22.78 -5.70
N SER A 23 -12.14 21.85 -6.43
CA SER A 23 -12.54 21.44 -7.77
C SER A 23 -13.93 20.79 -7.79
N VAL A 24 -14.25 20.01 -6.77
CA VAL A 24 -15.58 19.42 -6.59
C VAL A 24 -16.63 20.49 -6.40
N ALA A 25 -16.41 21.49 -5.56
CA ALA A 25 -17.32 22.59 -5.32
C ALA A 25 -17.59 23.39 -6.62
N ASP A 26 -16.54 23.69 -7.40
CA ASP A 26 -16.65 24.37 -8.71
C ASP A 26 -17.46 23.57 -9.72
N LEU A 27 -17.28 22.25 -9.78
CA LEU A 27 -18.06 21.38 -10.64
C LEU A 27 -19.56 21.36 -10.28
N PHE A 28 -19.88 21.33 -8.98
CA PHE A 28 -21.28 21.42 -8.53
C PHE A 28 -21.91 22.75 -8.89
N GLU A 29 -21.20 23.86 -8.70
CA GLU A 29 -21.68 25.19 -9.07
C GLU A 29 -21.98 25.26 -10.57
N LYS A 30 -21.07 24.81 -11.42
CA LYS A 30 -21.26 24.79 -12.88
C LYS A 30 -22.43 23.90 -13.31
N THR A 31 -22.62 22.76 -12.65
CA THR A 31 -23.76 21.88 -12.94
C THR A 31 -25.08 22.54 -12.56
N SER A 32 -25.12 23.23 -11.43
CA SER A 32 -26.29 24.03 -11.01
C SER A 32 -26.58 25.17 -12.00
N GLN A 33 -25.56 25.86 -12.48
CA GLN A 33 -25.69 26.88 -13.52
C GLN A 33 -26.26 26.30 -14.83
N LEU A 34 -25.84 25.13 -15.26
CA LEU A 34 -26.38 24.41 -16.40
C LEU A 34 -27.87 24.09 -16.22
N GLN A 35 -28.30 23.65 -15.04
CA GLN A 35 -29.71 23.40 -14.75
C GLN A 35 -30.54 24.70 -14.85
N THR A 36 -30.03 25.80 -14.32
CA THR A 36 -30.68 27.11 -14.37
C THR A 36 -30.82 27.60 -15.82
N ILE A 37 -29.74 27.55 -16.60
CA ILE A 37 -29.78 27.95 -18.04
C ILE A 37 -30.81 27.11 -18.83
N THR A 38 -30.89 25.81 -18.54
CA THR A 38 -31.84 24.92 -19.20
C THR A 38 -33.27 25.26 -18.80
N SER A 39 -33.52 25.57 -17.55
CA SER A 39 -34.83 26.02 -17.06
C SER A 39 -35.25 27.34 -17.67
N ASP A 40 -34.35 28.31 -17.70
CA ASP A 40 -34.63 29.68 -18.18
C ASP A 40 -34.87 29.70 -19.70
N ASN A 41 -34.41 28.71 -20.45
CA ASN A 41 -34.60 28.59 -21.90
C ASN A 41 -35.59 27.48 -22.30
N GLU A 42 -36.45 27.07 -21.38
CA GLU A 42 -37.34 25.93 -21.52
C GLU A 42 -38.22 26.00 -22.76
N ASP A 43 -38.78 27.19 -23.04
CA ASP A 43 -39.67 27.44 -24.19
C ASP A 43 -38.92 27.41 -25.51
N SER A 44 -37.63 27.71 -25.52
CA SER A 44 -36.78 27.74 -26.72
C SER A 44 -36.26 26.38 -27.15
N LEU A 45 -36.29 25.39 -26.27
CA LEU A 45 -35.69 24.05 -26.48
C LEU A 45 -36.62 23.11 -27.28
N GLY A 46 -37.92 23.39 -27.36
CA GLY A 46 -38.89 22.63 -28.15
C GLY A 46 -38.80 21.11 -27.89
N PRO A 47 -38.81 20.28 -28.96
CA PRO A 47 -38.80 18.82 -28.82
C PRO A 47 -37.49 18.27 -28.25
N HIS A 48 -36.41 19.04 -28.18
CA HIS A 48 -35.12 18.61 -27.66
C HIS A 48 -35.00 18.75 -26.14
N LYS A 49 -35.96 19.40 -25.48
CA LYS A 49 -35.98 19.62 -24.01
C LYS A 49 -35.81 18.34 -23.22
N ALA A 50 -36.58 17.30 -23.56
CA ALA A 50 -36.54 16.04 -22.83
C ALA A 50 -35.14 15.36 -22.90
N SER A 51 -34.55 15.34 -24.10
CA SER A 51 -33.21 14.75 -24.29
C SER A 51 -32.10 15.55 -23.59
N LEU A 52 -32.21 16.88 -23.59
CA LEU A 52 -31.24 17.74 -22.91
C LEU A 52 -31.34 17.62 -21.40
N ASN A 53 -32.55 17.61 -20.84
CA ASN A 53 -32.77 17.39 -19.41
C ASN A 53 -32.27 16.01 -18.97
N GLN A 54 -32.48 14.98 -19.78
CA GLN A 54 -31.93 13.65 -19.48
C GLN A 54 -30.39 13.67 -19.47
N ALA A 55 -29.75 14.27 -20.48
CA ALA A 55 -28.29 14.39 -20.54
C ALA A 55 -27.72 15.17 -19.33
N ILE A 56 -28.38 16.27 -18.93
CA ILE A 56 -27.97 17.04 -17.74
C ILE A 56 -28.11 16.20 -16.47
N MET A 57 -29.19 15.41 -16.34
CA MET A 57 -29.37 14.53 -15.20
C MET A 57 -28.31 13.42 -15.16
N GLU A 58 -27.97 12.84 -16.31
CA GLU A 58 -26.88 11.84 -16.40
C GLU A 58 -25.52 12.45 -16.01
N ILE A 59 -25.23 13.67 -16.47
CA ILE A 59 -24.03 14.42 -16.05
C ILE A 59 -24.06 14.69 -14.56
N TYR A 60 -25.19 15.13 -14.00
CA TYR A 60 -25.33 15.41 -12.58
C TYR A 60 -25.11 14.16 -11.72
N ILE A 61 -25.69 13.02 -12.10
CA ILE A 61 -25.51 11.73 -11.42
C ILE A 61 -24.04 11.31 -11.48
N GLY A 62 -23.42 11.35 -12.65
CA GLY A 62 -22.00 10.99 -12.83
C GLY A 62 -21.06 11.92 -12.04
N LEU A 63 -21.37 13.23 -11.98
CA LEU A 63 -20.63 14.17 -11.15
C LEU A 63 -20.81 13.90 -9.67
N LYS A 64 -22.02 13.55 -9.21
CA LYS A 64 -22.30 13.20 -7.83
C LYS A 64 -21.51 11.96 -7.41
N GLU A 65 -21.52 10.90 -8.19
CA GLU A 65 -20.76 9.67 -7.93
C GLU A 65 -19.24 9.94 -7.93
N SER A 66 -18.77 10.76 -8.88
CA SER A 66 -17.37 11.18 -8.94
C SER A 66 -16.98 12.03 -7.73
N THR A 67 -17.87 12.89 -7.28
CA THR A 67 -17.69 13.75 -6.10
C THR A 67 -17.59 12.94 -4.83
N GLU A 68 -18.45 11.95 -4.64
CA GLU A 68 -18.38 11.04 -3.49
C GLU A 68 -17.03 10.30 -3.48
N SER A 69 -16.56 9.86 -4.63
CA SER A 69 -15.26 9.21 -4.78
C SER A 69 -14.09 10.16 -4.49
N ILE A 70 -14.15 11.39 -5.00
CA ILE A 70 -13.12 12.42 -4.78
C ILE A 70 -13.13 12.88 -3.31
N SER A 71 -14.31 13.06 -2.71
CA SER A 71 -14.44 13.41 -1.29
C SER A 71 -13.85 12.31 -0.38
N THR A 72 -14.10 11.05 -0.73
CA THR A 72 -13.50 9.91 -0.03
C THR A 72 -11.97 9.91 -0.16
N LEU A 73 -11.45 10.18 -1.36
CA LEU A 73 -10.00 10.30 -1.59
C LEU A 73 -9.38 11.47 -0.82
N ALA A 74 -10.05 12.62 -0.81
CA ALA A 74 -9.59 13.81 -0.10
C ALA A 74 -9.57 13.58 1.42
N SER A 75 -10.62 12.94 1.95
CA SER A 75 -10.67 12.54 3.36
C SER A 75 -9.56 11.55 3.68
N SER A 76 -9.36 10.54 2.84
CA SER A 76 -8.30 9.54 3.02
C SER A 76 -6.91 10.18 2.99
N ALA A 77 -6.66 11.13 2.10
CA ALA A 77 -5.39 11.86 2.04
C ALA A 77 -5.14 12.68 3.32
N LYS A 78 -6.18 13.34 3.82
CA LYS A 78 -6.13 14.08 5.08
C LYS A 78 -5.86 13.14 6.26
N ASP A 79 -6.60 12.05 6.35
CA ASP A 79 -6.46 11.08 7.45
C ASP A 79 -5.07 10.42 7.46
N ILE A 80 -4.51 10.14 6.27
CA ILE A 80 -3.14 9.65 6.13
C ILE A 80 -2.15 10.71 6.63
N ALA A 81 -2.32 11.97 6.21
CA ALA A 81 -1.46 13.06 6.64
C ALA A 81 -1.49 13.25 8.17
N GLU A 82 -2.68 13.21 8.77
CA GLU A 82 -2.86 13.30 10.22
C GLU A 82 -2.20 12.12 10.96
N ALA A 83 -2.35 10.89 10.44
CA ALA A 83 -1.72 9.71 11.03
C ALA A 83 -0.18 9.78 10.98
N TYR A 84 0.39 10.28 9.88
CA TYR A 84 1.83 10.52 9.79
C TYR A 84 2.30 11.65 10.70
N GLN A 85 1.51 12.72 10.85
CA GLN A 85 1.81 13.82 11.77
C GLN A 85 1.83 13.32 13.22
N GLU A 86 0.83 12.53 13.62
CA GLU A 86 0.80 11.92 14.97
C GLU A 86 2.05 11.06 15.24
N ILE A 87 2.54 10.34 14.24
CA ILE A 87 3.77 9.53 14.36
C ILE A 87 5.00 10.44 14.56
N ILE A 88 5.06 11.58 13.86
CA ILE A 88 6.14 12.56 13.98
C ILE A 88 6.10 13.27 15.33
N ASP A 89 4.93 13.70 15.76
CA ASP A 89 4.73 14.51 16.98
C ASP A 89 4.94 13.70 18.26
N ASN A 90 4.72 12.39 18.23
CA ASN A 90 4.88 11.52 19.41
C ASN A 90 6.34 11.15 19.75
N ASP A 91 7.33 11.81 19.16
CA ASP A 91 8.77 11.68 19.48
C ASP A 91 9.37 10.26 19.39
N TYR A 92 8.57 9.27 18.96
CA TYR A 92 9.03 7.88 18.79
C TYR A 92 10.05 7.73 17.65
N LEU A 93 10.15 8.73 16.76
CA LEU A 93 11.11 8.78 15.66
C LEU A 93 12.38 9.57 16.02
N SER A 94 12.42 10.24 17.18
CA SER A 94 13.55 11.05 17.63
C SER A 94 14.51 10.33 18.57
N SER A 95 14.21 9.13 19.04
CA SER A 95 15.18 8.33 19.77
C SER A 95 16.20 7.71 18.82
N PRO A 96 17.50 8.01 18.98
CA PRO A 96 18.54 7.34 18.20
C PRO A 96 18.53 5.86 18.58
N ALA A 97 18.33 4.99 17.60
CA ALA A 97 18.66 3.59 17.76
C ALA A 97 20.14 3.52 18.15
N GLU A 98 20.44 3.15 19.38
CA GLU A 98 21.78 2.79 19.77
C GLU A 98 22.22 1.60 18.92
N SER A 99 23.06 1.87 17.95
CA SER A 99 23.80 0.83 17.24
C SER A 99 24.78 0.19 18.24
N PRO A 100 24.70 -1.11 18.46
CA PRO A 100 25.77 -1.79 19.18
C PRO A 100 27.02 -1.72 18.32
N ALA A 101 28.00 -0.97 18.79
CA ALA A 101 29.34 -0.96 18.25
C ALA A 101 29.96 -2.34 18.42
N GLY A 102 29.88 -3.16 17.40
CA GLY A 102 30.58 -4.42 17.29
C GLY A 102 31.97 -4.18 16.71
N THR A 103 32.97 -4.25 17.56
CA THR A 103 34.38 -4.26 17.22
C THR A 103 34.71 -5.39 16.25
N ALA A 104 35.29 -5.04 15.12
CA ALA A 104 35.95 -5.95 14.21
C ALA A 104 37.34 -6.28 14.74
N ALA A 105 37.74 -7.54 14.73
CA ALA A 105 39.01 -8.02 14.21
C ALA A 105 39.18 -9.50 14.56
N GLY A 106 39.31 -10.33 13.56
CA GLY A 106 39.70 -11.72 13.69
C GLY A 106 40.08 -12.25 12.30
N THR A 107 41.34 -12.05 11.93
CA THR A 107 42.01 -12.70 10.80
C THR A 107 42.15 -14.20 11.09
N GLY A 108 41.76 -15.06 10.12
CA GLY A 108 41.96 -16.50 10.25
C GLY A 108 41.64 -17.29 8.98
N SER A 109 42.63 -17.40 8.10
CA SER A 109 43.07 -18.56 7.32
C SER A 109 42.09 -19.43 6.52
N ILE A 110 42.22 -19.32 5.25
CA ILE A 110 42.34 -20.33 4.15
C ILE A 110 41.99 -21.79 4.49
N GLY A 111 41.05 -22.35 3.73
CA GLY A 111 40.99 -23.78 3.56
C GLY A 111 39.67 -24.31 3.03
N SER A 112 39.71 -24.78 1.81
CA SER A 112 38.80 -25.71 1.14
C SER A 112 37.76 -25.12 0.22
N THR A 113 38.11 -25.19 -1.04
CA THR A 113 37.24 -25.09 -2.21
C THR A 113 36.20 -26.21 -2.21
N HIS A 114 35.01 -25.87 -1.71
CA HIS A 114 33.80 -26.54 -2.15
C HIS A 114 33.05 -25.53 -2.98
N ALA A 115 32.68 -25.90 -4.21
CA ALA A 115 31.78 -25.12 -5.05
C ALA A 115 30.55 -24.82 -4.20
N ALA A 116 30.45 -23.58 -3.73
CA ALA A 116 29.29 -23.10 -3.00
C ALA A 116 28.09 -23.19 -3.96
N GLY A 117 27.21 -24.16 -3.74
CA GLY A 117 25.94 -24.25 -4.44
C GLY A 117 25.24 -22.89 -4.33
N VAL A 118 24.81 -22.35 -5.46
CA VAL A 118 24.06 -21.10 -5.49
C VAL A 118 22.79 -21.31 -4.67
N VAL A 119 22.73 -20.73 -3.45
CA VAL A 119 21.56 -20.81 -2.58
C VAL A 119 20.40 -20.13 -3.30
N ALA A 120 19.27 -20.82 -3.42
CA ALA A 120 18.10 -20.26 -4.07
C ALA A 120 17.66 -18.95 -3.39
N PRO A 121 17.18 -17.94 -4.15
CA PRO A 121 16.77 -16.66 -3.58
C PRO A 121 15.77 -16.80 -2.42
N ALA A 122 14.80 -17.70 -2.51
CA ALA A 122 13.82 -17.96 -1.45
C ALA A 122 14.47 -18.46 -0.16
N ASP A 123 15.43 -19.39 -0.24
CA ASP A 123 16.12 -19.90 0.94
C ASP A 123 16.99 -18.82 1.61
N ARG A 124 17.60 -17.95 0.79
CA ARG A 124 18.36 -16.81 1.28
C ARG A 124 17.45 -15.82 2.02
N ILE A 125 16.26 -15.54 1.48
CA ILE A 125 15.27 -14.64 2.11
C ILE A 125 14.80 -15.24 3.43
N LYS A 126 14.49 -16.52 3.48
CA LYS A 126 14.09 -17.22 4.72
C LYS A 126 15.21 -17.18 5.76
N THR A 127 16.46 -17.43 5.37
CA THR A 127 17.62 -17.44 6.28
C THR A 127 17.86 -16.04 6.86
N CYS A 128 18.00 -15.02 6.02
CA CYS A 128 18.20 -13.65 6.48
C CYS A 128 17.00 -13.12 7.29
N GLY A 129 15.78 -13.53 6.94
CA GLY A 129 14.59 -13.19 7.71
C GLY A 129 14.60 -13.80 9.12
N ARG A 130 15.10 -15.03 9.29
CA ARG A 130 15.28 -15.63 10.62
C ARG A 130 16.29 -14.87 11.46
N GLU A 131 17.46 -14.58 10.91
CA GLU A 131 18.50 -13.80 11.59
C GLU A 131 17.95 -12.43 12.02
N TRP A 132 17.20 -11.77 11.13
CA TRP A 132 16.56 -10.50 11.45
C TRP A 132 15.49 -10.66 12.54
N THR A 133 14.61 -11.65 12.45
CA THR A 133 13.59 -11.88 13.50
C THR A 133 14.21 -12.21 14.85
N GLU A 134 15.34 -12.93 14.88
CA GLU A 134 16.07 -13.19 16.12
C GLU A 134 16.58 -11.92 16.78
N SER A 135 16.99 -10.92 15.99
CA SER A 135 17.49 -9.63 16.46
C SER A 135 16.40 -8.70 17.01
N LEU A 136 15.12 -8.96 16.72
CA LEU A 136 14.01 -8.11 17.14
C LEU A 136 13.75 -8.20 18.66
N SER A 137 13.30 -7.08 19.24
CA SER A 137 12.79 -7.04 20.61
C SER A 137 11.53 -7.92 20.76
N LYS A 138 11.21 -8.30 22.00
CA LYS A 138 9.99 -9.07 22.29
C LYS A 138 8.73 -8.33 21.87
N GLU A 139 8.72 -7.02 22.04
CA GLU A 139 7.60 -6.14 21.71
C GLU A 139 7.39 -6.08 20.19
N ASN A 140 8.47 -5.97 19.40
CA ASN A 140 8.37 -5.97 17.95
C ASN A 140 7.90 -7.33 17.40
N LYS A 141 8.39 -8.43 17.97
CA LYS A 141 7.90 -9.79 17.65
C LYS A 141 6.41 -9.94 17.97
N ALA A 142 5.97 -9.46 19.14
CA ALA A 142 4.56 -9.49 19.54
C ALA A 142 3.68 -8.63 18.62
N ALA A 143 4.16 -7.48 18.17
CA ALA A 143 3.44 -6.64 17.22
C ALA A 143 3.26 -7.34 15.87
N ILE A 144 4.31 -7.94 15.31
CA ILE A 144 4.22 -8.71 14.05
C ILE A 144 3.29 -9.91 14.22
N TYR A 145 3.38 -10.65 15.32
CA TYR A 145 2.47 -11.76 15.61
C TYR A 145 1.00 -11.32 15.67
N SER A 146 0.72 -10.22 16.38
CA SER A 146 -0.63 -9.67 16.47
C SER A 146 -1.16 -9.23 15.11
N TYR A 147 -0.33 -8.55 14.33
CA TYR A 147 -0.68 -8.09 12.98
C TYR A 147 -1.01 -9.27 12.06
N THR A 148 -0.14 -10.26 11.97
CA THR A 148 -0.32 -11.44 11.10
C THR A 148 -1.47 -12.34 11.54
N GLY A 149 -2.01 -12.13 12.77
CA GLY A 149 -3.20 -12.78 13.28
C GLY A 149 -4.49 -12.06 12.88
N THR A 150 -4.90 -11.09 13.66
CA THR A 150 -6.21 -10.44 13.52
C THR A 150 -6.13 -8.91 13.35
N ALA A 151 -5.04 -8.28 13.82
CA ALA A 151 -4.93 -6.83 13.83
C ALA A 151 -4.73 -6.22 12.42
N TYR A 152 -4.25 -7.01 11.43
CA TYR A 152 -3.98 -6.52 10.06
C TYR A 152 -5.19 -5.83 9.43
N SER A 153 -6.39 -6.30 9.70
CA SER A 153 -7.61 -5.76 9.10
C SER A 153 -7.84 -4.32 9.51
N ASN A 154 -7.80 -4.05 10.82
CA ASN A 154 -8.01 -2.70 11.37
C ASN A 154 -6.84 -1.77 11.06
N ILE A 155 -5.61 -2.25 11.23
CA ILE A 155 -4.40 -1.48 10.94
C ILE A 155 -4.38 -1.05 9.47
N ASN A 156 -4.52 -2.00 8.56
CA ASN A 156 -4.47 -1.70 7.12
C ASN A 156 -5.67 -0.88 6.64
N ALA A 157 -6.87 -1.08 7.22
CA ALA A 157 -8.01 -0.23 6.90
C ALA A 157 -7.71 1.23 7.27
N ARG A 158 -7.12 1.48 8.44
CA ARG A 158 -6.74 2.82 8.87
C ARG A 158 -5.63 3.41 8.00
N LEU A 159 -4.56 2.67 7.74
CA LEU A 159 -3.44 3.13 6.91
C LEU A 159 -3.87 3.45 5.47
N ARG A 160 -4.89 2.75 4.95
CA ARG A 160 -5.49 3.01 3.62
C ARG A 160 -6.59 4.07 3.64
N GLY A 161 -6.81 4.75 4.77
CA GLY A 161 -7.85 5.77 4.91
C GLY A 161 -9.30 5.22 4.88
N LEU A 162 -9.50 3.92 5.11
CA LEU A 162 -10.81 3.26 5.07
C LEU A 162 -11.43 3.09 6.47
N GLY A 163 -10.68 3.37 7.53
CA GLY A 163 -11.09 3.20 8.92
C GLY A 163 -11.35 4.52 9.64
N LYS A 164 -11.98 4.42 10.82
CA LYS A 164 -12.06 5.52 11.79
C LYS A 164 -10.68 5.73 12.45
N SER A 165 -10.56 6.32 13.61
CA SER A 165 -9.29 6.45 14.34
C SER A 165 -8.69 5.08 14.71
N PHE A 166 -7.37 5.00 14.84
CA PHE A 166 -6.73 3.87 15.51
C PHE A 166 -7.24 3.77 16.95
N ASP A 167 -7.47 2.55 17.43
CA ASP A 167 -7.38 2.31 18.86
C ASP A 167 -5.88 2.34 19.28
N PRO A 168 -5.57 2.68 20.54
CA PRO A 168 -4.17 2.84 20.98
C PRO A 168 -3.31 1.59 20.79
N GLY A 169 -3.89 0.39 20.91
CA GLY A 169 -3.16 -0.87 20.73
C GLY A 169 -2.78 -1.12 19.27
N ASN A 170 -3.68 -0.83 18.34
CA ASN A 170 -3.40 -0.97 16.90
C ASN A 170 -2.43 0.11 16.41
N GLN A 171 -2.48 1.32 16.98
CA GLN A 171 -1.52 2.38 16.67
C GLN A 171 -0.10 1.98 17.09
N GLU A 172 0.08 1.56 18.33
CA GLU A 172 1.37 1.07 18.85
C GLU A 172 1.89 -0.12 18.02
N CYS A 173 1.02 -1.06 17.69
CA CYS A 173 1.35 -2.20 16.84
C CYS A 173 1.88 -1.75 15.47
N ALA A 174 1.21 -0.81 14.80
CA ALA A 174 1.63 -0.28 13.50
C ALA A 174 3.00 0.42 13.59
N ILE A 175 3.22 1.25 14.61
CA ILE A 175 4.50 1.93 14.86
C ILE A 175 5.64 0.92 15.01
N ARG A 176 5.45 -0.11 15.85
CA ARG A 176 6.47 -1.14 16.09
C ARG A 176 6.81 -1.94 14.84
N ILE A 177 5.82 -2.28 14.03
CA ILE A 177 6.04 -2.99 12.77
C ILE A 177 6.83 -2.11 11.80
N HIS A 178 6.45 -0.85 11.64
CA HIS A 178 7.18 0.10 10.81
C HIS A 178 8.64 0.26 11.27
N GLN A 179 8.88 0.47 12.57
CA GLN A 179 10.23 0.57 13.12
C GLN A 179 11.06 -0.68 12.85
N ALA A 180 10.47 -1.87 12.96
CA ALA A 180 11.15 -3.11 12.69
C ALA A 180 11.48 -3.26 11.19
N LEU A 181 10.52 -2.99 10.29
CA LEU A 181 10.67 -3.19 8.85
C LEU A 181 11.53 -2.11 8.18
N SER A 182 11.57 -0.89 8.72
CA SER A 182 12.43 0.17 8.17
C SER A 182 13.93 -0.16 8.23
N GLY A 183 14.34 -1.01 9.17
CA GLY A 183 15.70 -1.53 9.27
C GLY A 183 15.93 -2.85 8.52
N ALA A 184 14.89 -3.43 7.92
CA ALA A 184 14.97 -4.68 7.19
C ALA A 184 15.13 -4.45 5.68
N SER A 185 15.80 -5.37 4.99
CA SER A 185 15.89 -5.33 3.53
C SER A 185 15.91 -6.74 2.94
N ILE A 186 15.23 -6.89 1.81
CA ILE A 186 15.24 -8.14 1.05
C ILE A 186 16.64 -8.40 0.49
N PRO A 187 17.25 -9.56 0.77
CA PRO A 187 18.67 -9.81 0.48
C PRO A 187 18.97 -10.17 -0.96
N ALA A 188 17.95 -10.50 -1.77
CA ALA A 188 18.10 -10.88 -3.19
C ALA A 188 16.81 -10.55 -3.95
N ASP A 189 16.93 -10.34 -5.27
CA ASP A 189 15.76 -10.22 -6.13
C ASP A 189 14.90 -11.49 -6.02
N CYS A 190 13.58 -11.29 -5.91
CA CYS A 190 12.64 -12.40 -5.82
C CYS A 190 11.26 -12.02 -6.35
N THR A 191 10.40 -13.02 -6.52
CA THR A 191 8.97 -12.83 -6.79
C THR A 191 8.19 -13.32 -5.59
N VAL A 192 7.22 -12.50 -5.13
CA VAL A 192 6.27 -12.88 -4.08
C VAL A 192 4.84 -12.74 -4.60
N TYR A 193 3.91 -13.36 -3.92
CA TYR A 193 2.53 -13.49 -4.39
C TYR A 193 1.56 -12.95 -3.33
N ARG A 194 0.52 -12.27 -3.80
CA ARG A 194 -0.53 -11.74 -2.93
C ARG A 194 -1.90 -11.79 -3.59
N GLY A 195 -2.84 -12.52 -3.02
CA GLY A 195 -4.23 -12.46 -3.40
C GLY A 195 -4.90 -11.23 -2.81
N VAL A 196 -5.58 -10.46 -3.63
CA VAL A 196 -6.24 -9.21 -3.22
C VAL A 196 -7.58 -9.04 -3.95
N SER A 197 -8.42 -8.14 -3.44
CA SER A 197 -9.53 -7.62 -4.23
C SER A 197 -9.00 -6.66 -5.30
N SER A 198 -9.65 -6.62 -6.46
CA SER A 198 -9.37 -5.65 -7.52
C SER A 198 -9.47 -4.19 -7.05
N LYS A 199 -10.18 -3.94 -5.93
CA LYS A 199 -10.22 -2.64 -5.24
C LYS A 199 -8.83 -2.14 -4.81
N ALA A 200 -7.85 -3.04 -4.63
CA ALA A 200 -6.46 -2.66 -4.31
C ALA A 200 -5.80 -1.79 -5.40
N LEU A 201 -6.28 -1.86 -6.64
CA LEU A 201 -5.83 -0.98 -7.73
C LEU A 201 -6.44 0.43 -7.68
N GLY A 202 -7.31 0.73 -6.71
CA GLY A 202 -7.99 2.02 -6.63
C GLY A 202 -8.74 2.34 -7.94
N MET A 203 -8.56 3.54 -8.46
CA MET A 203 -9.18 3.98 -9.72
C MET A 203 -8.67 3.19 -10.94
N LEU A 204 -7.47 2.64 -10.90
CA LEU A 204 -6.92 1.87 -12.02
C LEU A 204 -7.74 0.62 -12.35
N ARG A 205 -8.53 0.08 -11.40
CA ARG A 205 -9.41 -1.07 -11.65
C ARG A 205 -10.45 -0.83 -12.76
N MET A 206 -10.77 0.43 -13.03
CA MET A 206 -11.74 0.84 -14.06
C MET A 206 -11.14 0.82 -15.47
N LEU A 207 -9.82 0.76 -15.59
CA LEU A 207 -9.14 0.72 -16.88
C LEU A 207 -9.16 -0.70 -17.47
N PRO A 208 -9.24 -0.82 -18.79
CA PRO A 208 -9.00 -2.07 -19.50
C PRO A 208 -7.59 -2.62 -19.22
N ASP A 209 -7.42 -3.94 -19.28
CA ASP A 209 -6.17 -4.63 -18.94
C ASP A 209 -4.96 -4.09 -19.73
N ASN A 210 -5.15 -3.77 -21.02
CA ASN A 210 -4.11 -3.22 -21.90
C ASN A 210 -3.67 -1.79 -21.55
N MET A 211 -4.46 -1.06 -20.78
CA MET A 211 -4.13 0.31 -20.33
C MET A 211 -3.51 0.36 -18.95
N LEU A 212 -3.42 -0.77 -18.25
CA LEU A 212 -2.84 -0.85 -16.91
C LEU A 212 -1.32 -0.88 -16.92
N VAL A 213 -0.71 -1.50 -17.93
CA VAL A 213 0.75 -1.64 -18.01
C VAL A 213 1.43 -0.28 -18.02
N GLY A 214 2.46 -0.14 -17.21
CA GLY A 214 3.19 1.12 -16.99
C GLY A 214 2.59 2.05 -15.93
N LYS A 215 1.34 1.84 -15.50
CA LYS A 215 0.74 2.63 -14.40
C LYS A 215 1.36 2.26 -13.07
N THR A 216 1.31 3.20 -12.14
CA THR A 216 1.79 3.02 -10.76
C THR A 216 0.63 3.17 -9.79
N PHE A 217 0.73 2.46 -8.66
CA PHE A 217 -0.16 2.63 -7.53
C PHE A 217 0.61 2.37 -6.23
N THR A 218 0.07 2.83 -5.11
CA THR A 218 0.67 2.68 -3.78
C THR A 218 -0.27 1.88 -2.89
N ASP A 219 0.24 0.84 -2.22
CA ASP A 219 -0.46 0.24 -1.08
C ASP A 219 -0.01 0.97 0.20
N HIS A 220 -0.90 1.76 0.76
CA HIS A 220 -0.65 2.53 1.98
C HIS A 220 -0.62 1.67 3.25
N GLY A 221 -1.13 0.43 3.21
CA GLY A 221 -1.04 -0.52 4.30
C GLY A 221 0.26 -1.34 4.27
N PHE A 222 0.53 -2.07 5.33
CA PHE A 222 1.53 -3.12 5.29
C PHE A 222 1.13 -4.19 4.27
N MET A 223 2.12 -4.73 3.58
CA MET A 223 1.87 -5.66 2.49
C MET A 223 2.36 -7.06 2.86
N SER A 224 1.44 -7.90 3.36
CA SER A 224 1.66 -9.33 3.58
C SER A 224 1.61 -10.07 2.24
N THR A 225 2.61 -10.87 1.97
CA THR A 225 2.79 -11.63 0.72
C THR A 225 3.32 -13.03 1.03
N SER A 226 3.33 -13.93 0.06
CA SER A 226 3.94 -15.25 0.19
C SER A 226 5.06 -15.46 -0.82
N LEU A 227 6.13 -16.16 -0.43
CA LEU A 227 7.13 -16.68 -1.36
C LEU A 227 6.56 -17.77 -2.28
N GLU A 228 5.44 -18.36 -1.90
CA GLU A 228 4.81 -19.47 -2.61
C GLU A 228 3.45 -19.04 -3.16
N ARG A 229 3.26 -19.23 -4.46
CA ARG A 229 2.02 -18.82 -5.14
C ARG A 229 0.77 -19.48 -4.55
N ASN A 230 0.88 -20.74 -4.17
CA ASN A 230 -0.24 -21.51 -3.64
C ASN A 230 -0.61 -21.16 -2.19
N SER A 231 0.28 -20.47 -1.50
CA SER A 231 0.07 -19.98 -0.12
C SER A 231 -0.44 -18.53 -0.08
N ALA A 232 -0.56 -17.87 -1.25
CA ALA A 232 -1.16 -16.55 -1.33
C ALA A 232 -2.66 -16.61 -1.01
N PHE A 233 -3.15 -15.64 -0.23
CA PHE A 233 -4.58 -15.54 0.11
C PHE A 233 -5.48 -15.56 -1.12
N GLY A 234 -6.75 -15.98 -0.91
CA GLY A 234 -7.79 -15.87 -1.92
C GLY A 234 -8.10 -14.41 -2.28
N GLY A 235 -8.72 -14.20 -3.44
CA GLY A 235 -9.13 -12.88 -3.94
C GLY A 235 -9.50 -12.99 -5.41
N ASP A 236 -10.18 -11.99 -5.93
CA ASP A 236 -10.55 -11.92 -7.35
C ASP A 236 -9.36 -11.55 -8.26
N MET A 237 -8.24 -11.16 -7.65
CA MET A 237 -6.99 -10.80 -8.33
C MET A 237 -5.78 -11.38 -7.60
N LEU A 238 -4.76 -11.76 -8.35
CA LEU A 238 -3.44 -12.13 -7.83
C LEU A 238 -2.41 -11.08 -8.27
N LEU A 239 -1.68 -10.53 -7.33
CA LEU A 239 -0.46 -9.78 -7.60
C LEU A 239 0.72 -10.74 -7.63
N GLU A 240 1.49 -10.72 -8.71
CA GLU A 240 2.84 -11.27 -8.81
C GLU A 240 3.80 -10.10 -8.68
N VAL A 241 4.50 -10.05 -7.56
CA VAL A 241 5.28 -8.88 -7.18
C VAL A 241 6.76 -9.16 -7.37
N ASP A 242 7.38 -8.52 -8.34
CA ASP A 242 8.83 -8.46 -8.48
C ASP A 242 9.41 -7.55 -7.40
N VAL A 243 10.20 -8.13 -6.54
CA VAL A 243 10.83 -7.47 -5.41
C VAL A 243 12.32 -7.31 -5.70
N PRO A 244 12.82 -6.09 -5.87
CA PRO A 244 14.25 -5.87 -6.01
C PRO A 244 14.96 -6.08 -4.68
N LYS A 245 16.21 -6.55 -4.75
CA LYS A 245 17.11 -6.55 -3.60
C LYS A 245 17.15 -5.15 -2.97
N GLY A 246 17.08 -5.07 -1.65
CA GLY A 246 17.09 -3.81 -0.91
C GLY A 246 15.70 -3.25 -0.59
N ALA A 247 14.61 -3.81 -1.13
CA ALA A 247 13.27 -3.40 -0.74
C ALA A 247 13.03 -3.61 0.76
N HIS A 248 12.33 -2.66 1.41
CA HIS A 248 12.05 -2.72 2.85
C HIS A 248 10.98 -3.77 3.16
N GLY A 249 11.44 -4.89 3.71
CA GLY A 249 10.61 -6.03 4.05
C GLY A 249 11.43 -7.18 4.60
N ALA A 250 10.77 -8.15 5.20
CA ALA A 250 11.41 -9.33 5.78
C ALA A 250 10.51 -10.56 5.73
N TYR A 251 11.13 -11.74 5.70
CA TYR A 251 10.44 -12.99 5.97
C TYR A 251 10.08 -13.05 7.46
N VAL A 252 8.79 -13.25 7.73
CA VAL A 252 8.24 -13.27 9.10
C VAL A 252 7.58 -14.60 9.46
N GLY A 253 7.66 -15.62 8.59
CA GLY A 253 6.96 -16.89 8.79
C GLY A 253 7.25 -17.59 10.12
N ASP A 254 8.42 -17.36 10.72
CA ASP A 254 8.79 -17.95 12.00
C ASP A 254 8.11 -17.30 13.21
N ILE A 255 7.67 -16.04 13.06
CA ILE A 255 6.97 -15.26 14.10
C ILE A 255 5.56 -14.84 13.69
N SER A 256 5.11 -15.26 12.49
CA SER A 256 3.74 -15.04 12.03
C SER A 256 2.75 -15.92 12.80
N SER A 257 1.55 -15.40 13.04
CA SER A 257 0.44 -16.16 13.63
C SER A 257 0.02 -17.35 12.76
N ALA A 258 0.21 -17.29 11.44
CA ALA A 258 -0.02 -18.39 10.51
C ALA A 258 1.13 -19.40 10.46
N GLY A 259 2.28 -19.07 11.09
CA GLY A 259 3.47 -19.91 11.06
C GLY A 259 4.07 -20.08 9.67
N HIS A 260 4.80 -21.20 9.48
CA HIS A 260 5.52 -21.46 8.23
C HIS A 260 4.63 -21.75 7.02
N TYR A 261 3.34 -22.03 7.22
CA TYR A 261 2.41 -22.43 6.16
C TYR A 261 2.23 -21.40 5.07
N GLU A 262 2.34 -20.11 5.41
CA GLU A 262 2.15 -19.02 4.45
C GLU A 262 3.45 -18.57 3.77
N SER A 263 4.62 -19.05 4.22
CA SER A 263 5.93 -18.58 3.74
C SER A 263 5.97 -17.04 3.64
N GLU A 264 5.48 -16.36 4.70
CA GLU A 264 5.11 -14.96 4.67
C GLU A 264 6.31 -14.02 4.60
N VAL A 265 6.24 -13.09 3.65
CA VAL A 265 7.13 -11.91 3.57
C VAL A 265 6.27 -10.68 3.78
N LEU A 266 6.61 -9.91 4.80
CA LEU A 266 5.92 -8.68 5.17
C LEU A 266 6.74 -7.47 4.70
N PHE A 267 6.12 -6.58 3.93
CA PHE A 267 6.69 -5.30 3.51
C PHE A 267 6.10 -4.15 4.31
N ASP A 268 6.91 -3.13 4.48
CA ASP A 268 6.50 -1.90 5.14
C ASP A 268 5.33 -1.22 4.40
N ALA A 269 4.60 -0.37 5.10
CA ALA A 269 3.51 0.41 4.53
C ALA A 269 4.01 1.41 3.48
N GLY A 270 3.15 1.77 2.52
CA GLY A 270 3.48 2.76 1.51
C GLY A 270 4.26 2.22 0.30
N GLN A 271 4.22 0.91 0.05
CA GLN A 271 4.90 0.33 -1.11
C GLN A 271 4.34 0.88 -2.42
N GLN A 272 5.18 1.58 -3.18
CA GLN A 272 4.85 2.02 -4.54
C GLN A 272 5.20 0.91 -5.53
N MET A 273 4.26 0.60 -6.42
CA MET A 273 4.39 -0.48 -7.40
C MET A 273 4.07 0.01 -8.79
N ARG A 274 4.85 -0.47 -9.79
CA ARG A 274 4.55 -0.27 -11.21
C ARG A 274 3.99 -1.54 -11.80
N ILE A 275 2.89 -1.46 -12.54
CA ILE A 275 2.30 -2.59 -13.27
C ILE A 275 3.19 -2.89 -14.48
N THR A 276 3.68 -4.13 -14.57
CA THR A 276 4.55 -4.61 -15.64
C THR A 276 3.84 -5.54 -16.60
N GLY A 277 2.73 -6.13 -16.17
CA GLY A 277 1.93 -7.03 -17.01
C GLY A 277 0.57 -7.32 -16.42
N VAL A 278 -0.38 -7.69 -17.29
CA VAL A 278 -1.71 -8.15 -16.89
C VAL A 278 -2.08 -9.36 -17.75
N ARG A 279 -2.53 -10.42 -17.11
CA ARG A 279 -3.04 -11.62 -17.79
C ARG A 279 -4.18 -12.24 -16.97
N ARG A 280 -4.83 -13.25 -17.55
CA ARG A 280 -5.80 -14.08 -16.83
C ARG A 280 -5.31 -15.51 -16.75
N ASP A 281 -5.59 -16.18 -15.64
CA ASP A 281 -5.36 -17.61 -15.53
C ASP A 281 -6.49 -18.41 -16.22
N GLU A 282 -6.36 -19.72 -16.17
CA GLU A 282 -7.33 -20.67 -16.76
C GLU A 282 -8.74 -20.55 -16.17
N ASN A 283 -8.86 -20.03 -14.94
CA ASN A 283 -10.12 -19.77 -14.25
C ASN A 283 -10.66 -18.35 -14.49
N GLY A 284 -10.01 -17.56 -15.34
CA GLY A 284 -10.38 -16.18 -15.63
C GLY A 284 -9.96 -15.16 -14.54
N ARG A 285 -9.29 -15.59 -13.47
CA ARG A 285 -8.76 -14.72 -12.43
C ARG A 285 -7.73 -13.76 -13.01
N ARG A 286 -7.83 -12.47 -12.72
CA ARG A 286 -6.86 -11.47 -13.14
C ARG A 286 -5.55 -11.67 -12.39
N ILE A 287 -4.45 -11.77 -13.11
CA ILE A 287 -3.09 -11.78 -12.59
C ILE A 287 -2.41 -10.50 -13.04
N VAL A 288 -1.96 -9.71 -12.09
CA VAL A 288 -1.27 -8.44 -12.34
C VAL A 288 0.16 -8.57 -11.86
N SER A 289 1.09 -8.54 -12.82
CA SER A 289 2.51 -8.49 -12.51
C SER A 289 2.88 -7.04 -12.18
N VAL A 290 3.56 -6.85 -11.07
CA VAL A 290 3.97 -5.54 -10.58
C VAL A 290 5.42 -5.58 -10.11
N ARG A 291 6.11 -4.44 -10.11
CA ARG A 291 7.46 -4.31 -9.54
C ARG A 291 7.45 -3.25 -8.45
N ILE A 292 8.01 -3.58 -7.29
CA ILE A 292 8.26 -2.59 -6.22
C ILE A 292 9.27 -1.57 -6.73
N MET A 293 8.97 -0.31 -6.50
CA MET A 293 9.84 0.82 -6.82
C MET A 293 10.63 1.19 -5.57
N THR A 294 11.96 1.09 -5.63
CA THR A 294 12.92 1.44 -4.57
C THR A 294 13.58 2.76 -4.87
#